data_bf3b38553392815f82066b3227e769c4
#
_entry.id   bf3b38553392815f82066b3227e769c4
#
_cell.length_a   1.000
_cell.length_b   1.000
_cell.length_c   1.000
_cell.angle_alpha   90.00
_cell.angle_beta   90.00
_cell.angle_gamma   90.00
#
_symmetry.space_group_name_H-M   'P 1'
#
loop_
_entity.id
_entity.type
_entity.pdbx_description
1 polymer ?
#
loop_
_entity_poly.entity_id
_entity_poly.type
_entity_poly.pdbx_seq_one_letter_code
_entity_poly.pdbx_strand_id
1 'polypeptide(L)'
;MIEEPPILSINGRMKRPSKSQIEAFQGVPTGFVVDALFGSGALNRTIQPLGEGRDLKNSVAGPALTANCGPADILATLAALKFIRKGDVVVSAFAAHQGCAAAGDRVTGMMKNCGAAGFVTDGPVRDYAGIVEVGLPVWCTGLTPASPYSSGPGSVGFPIQIGDQEVETGDMIIADRDGVVVVPFERIDETLASLERVKEAEQELDARVADGLKIPDSVAELLGSDKTRVYS
;
A
#
# COMPACT_ATOMS: atom_id res chain seq x y z
N MET A 1 -28.66 9.61 -27.98
CA MET A 1 -29.00 9.07 -26.65
C MET A 1 -27.69 8.93 -25.87
N ILE A 2 -27.66 9.37 -24.64
CA ILE A 2 -26.53 9.09 -23.75
C ILE A 2 -26.76 7.67 -23.23
N GLU A 3 -25.83 6.74 -23.51
CA GLU A 3 -25.91 5.40 -22.97
C GLU A 3 -25.60 5.47 -21.47
N GLU A 4 -26.35 4.74 -20.66
CA GLU A 4 -26.02 4.61 -19.23
C GLU A 4 -24.72 3.82 -19.10
N PRO A 5 -23.76 4.27 -18.23
CA PRO A 5 -22.53 3.53 -18.03
C PRO A 5 -22.83 2.16 -17.41
N PRO A 6 -22.02 1.13 -17.69
CA PRO A 6 -22.20 -0.17 -17.09
C PRO A 6 -22.06 -0.10 -15.57
N ILE A 7 -22.87 -0.87 -14.85
CA ILE A 7 -22.79 -0.95 -13.38
C ILE A 7 -21.42 -1.46 -12.92
N LEU A 8 -20.77 -2.33 -13.71
CA LEU A 8 -19.44 -2.86 -13.41
C LEU A 8 -18.60 -2.95 -14.69
N SER A 9 -17.41 -2.39 -14.65
CA SER A 9 -16.41 -2.47 -15.72
C SER A 9 -15.21 -3.33 -15.30
N ILE A 10 -14.75 -4.24 -16.15
CA ILE A 10 -13.62 -5.12 -15.87
C ILE A 10 -12.54 -4.95 -16.94
N ASN A 11 -11.32 -4.65 -16.52
CA ASN A 11 -10.16 -4.70 -17.41
C ASN A 11 -9.67 -6.16 -17.52
N GLY A 12 -9.83 -6.78 -18.67
CA GLY A 12 -9.37 -8.14 -18.91
C GLY A 12 -7.85 -8.30 -19.15
N ARG A 13 -7.11 -7.19 -19.26
CA ARG A 13 -5.66 -7.17 -19.56
C ARG A 13 -4.86 -6.66 -18.36
N MET A 14 -4.82 -7.47 -17.31
CA MET A 14 -4.12 -7.12 -16.07
C MET A 14 -2.65 -7.53 -16.16
N LYS A 15 -1.73 -6.55 -16.01
CA LYS A 15 -0.28 -6.79 -15.88
C LYS A 15 0.01 -7.56 -14.59
N ARG A 16 1.16 -8.24 -14.53
CA ARG A 16 1.66 -8.85 -13.30
C ARG A 16 3.18 -8.93 -13.32
N PRO A 17 3.86 -8.54 -12.26
CA PRO A 17 5.29 -8.76 -12.11
C PRO A 17 5.64 -10.24 -12.11
N SER A 18 6.87 -10.56 -12.51
CA SER A 18 7.41 -11.90 -12.41
C SER A 18 7.52 -12.37 -10.96
N LYS A 19 7.56 -13.68 -10.76
CA LYS A 19 7.72 -14.26 -9.41
C LYS A 19 8.99 -13.75 -8.73
N SER A 20 10.10 -13.62 -9.45
CA SER A 20 11.37 -13.13 -8.92
C SER A 20 11.28 -11.66 -8.48
N GLN A 21 10.60 -10.81 -9.25
CA GLN A 21 10.36 -9.42 -8.88
C GLN A 21 9.53 -9.34 -7.58
N ILE A 22 8.44 -10.12 -7.47
CA ILE A 22 7.61 -10.15 -6.27
C ILE A 22 8.41 -10.63 -5.04
N GLU A 23 9.22 -11.70 -5.20
CA GLU A 23 10.03 -12.26 -4.12
C GLU A 23 11.10 -11.27 -3.65
N ALA A 24 11.67 -10.46 -4.53
CA ALA A 24 12.71 -9.48 -4.19
C ALA A 24 12.22 -8.35 -3.26
N PHE A 25 10.93 -8.07 -3.21
CA PHE A 25 10.34 -7.09 -2.28
C PHE A 25 9.88 -7.70 -0.95
N GLN A 26 9.93 -9.03 -0.77
CA GLN A 26 9.47 -9.65 0.48
C GLN A 26 10.33 -9.23 1.66
N GLY A 27 9.69 -8.65 2.69
CA GLY A 27 10.37 -8.20 3.91
C GLY A 27 11.22 -6.94 3.77
N VAL A 28 11.17 -6.26 2.63
CA VAL A 28 11.84 -4.96 2.45
C VAL A 28 11.06 -3.89 3.22
N PRO A 29 11.71 -3.08 4.08
CA PRO A 29 11.07 -1.96 4.76
C PRO A 29 10.53 -0.93 3.77
N THR A 30 9.35 -0.34 4.06
CA THR A 30 8.74 0.70 3.22
C THR A 30 9.64 1.93 3.07
N GLY A 31 10.38 2.33 4.11
CA GLY A 31 11.35 3.42 4.05
C GLY A 31 12.43 3.19 2.98
N PHE A 32 12.99 1.97 2.90
CA PHE A 32 14.00 1.65 1.88
C PHE A 32 13.43 1.73 0.46
N VAL A 33 12.14 1.35 0.28
CA VAL A 33 11.48 1.45 -1.03
C VAL A 33 11.27 2.91 -1.42
N VAL A 34 10.86 3.77 -0.48
CA VAL A 34 10.71 5.22 -0.72
C VAL A 34 12.06 5.84 -1.09
N ASP A 35 13.14 5.47 -0.41
CA ASP A 35 14.49 5.96 -0.72
C ASP A 35 14.95 5.49 -2.11
N ALA A 36 14.68 4.23 -2.45
CA ALA A 36 14.95 3.70 -3.79
C ALA A 36 14.12 4.37 -4.89
N LEU A 37 12.96 4.94 -4.53
CA LEU A 37 12.08 5.73 -5.39
C LEU A 37 12.37 7.24 -5.35
N PHE A 38 13.47 7.65 -4.71
CA PHE A 38 13.86 9.07 -4.55
C PHE A 38 12.81 9.92 -3.83
N GLY A 39 12.21 9.37 -2.78
CA GLY A 39 11.25 10.05 -1.92
C GLY A 39 9.80 10.01 -2.42
N SER A 40 9.48 9.15 -3.40
CA SER A 40 8.13 9.04 -3.96
C SER A 40 7.46 7.70 -3.65
N GLY A 41 6.19 7.55 -4.02
CA GLY A 41 5.43 6.30 -3.97
C GLY A 41 4.70 6.02 -2.66
N ALA A 42 4.95 6.77 -1.58
CA ALA A 42 4.22 6.60 -0.34
C ALA A 42 2.76 7.07 -0.49
N LEU A 43 1.81 6.26 -0.04
CA LEU A 43 0.42 6.67 0.10
C LEU A 43 0.26 7.66 1.27
N ASN A 44 -0.82 8.45 1.21
CA ASN A 44 -1.15 9.39 2.28
C ASN A 44 -1.20 8.68 3.64
N ARG A 45 -0.58 9.32 4.65
CA ARG A 45 -0.45 8.80 6.01
C ARG A 45 -1.77 8.51 6.74
N THR A 46 -2.90 8.93 6.20
CA THR A 46 -4.22 8.57 6.75
C THR A 46 -4.54 7.10 6.53
N ILE A 47 -3.91 6.44 5.55
CA ILE A 47 -4.02 5.01 5.29
C ILE A 47 -2.97 4.30 6.15
N GLN A 48 -3.42 3.73 7.26
CA GLN A 48 -2.57 3.13 8.29
C GLN A 48 -2.89 1.64 8.50
N PRO A 49 -1.94 0.86 9.05
CA PRO A 49 -2.22 -0.52 9.42
C PRO A 49 -3.34 -0.57 10.46
N LEU A 50 -4.31 -1.43 10.25
CA LEU A 50 -5.45 -1.61 11.15
C LEU A 50 -4.96 -1.91 12.57
N GLY A 51 -5.50 -1.20 13.57
CA GLY A 51 -5.09 -1.34 14.96
C GLY A 51 -3.63 -0.95 15.22
N GLU A 52 -3.08 -0.05 14.42
CA GLU A 52 -1.67 0.36 14.49
C GLU A 52 -0.71 -0.84 14.31
N GLY A 53 -1.15 -1.89 13.62
CA GLY A 53 -0.38 -3.10 13.36
C GLY A 53 -0.03 -3.92 14.60
N ARG A 54 -0.85 -3.87 15.67
CA ARG A 54 -0.60 -4.62 16.91
C ARG A 54 -1.08 -6.06 16.86
N ASP A 55 -2.28 -6.27 16.30
CA ASP A 55 -2.99 -7.55 16.39
C ASP A 55 -2.98 -8.33 15.07
N LEU A 56 -2.47 -7.73 14.01
CA LEU A 56 -2.33 -8.34 12.69
C LEU A 56 -0.87 -8.33 12.24
N LYS A 57 -0.50 -9.28 11.39
CA LYS A 57 0.73 -9.16 10.61
C LYS A 57 0.63 -7.89 9.79
N ASN A 58 1.58 -6.99 9.96
CA ASN A 58 1.63 -5.67 9.34
C ASN A 58 2.78 -5.53 8.33
N SER A 59 3.09 -6.58 7.61
CA SER A 59 4.10 -6.56 6.54
C SER A 59 3.62 -7.40 5.38
N VAL A 60 3.54 -6.80 4.20
CA VAL A 60 3.16 -7.46 2.95
C VAL A 60 3.90 -6.83 1.78
N ALA A 61 4.25 -7.66 0.79
CA ALA A 61 4.64 -7.21 -0.53
C ALA A 61 3.91 -8.07 -1.57
N GLY A 62 3.26 -7.45 -2.55
CA GLY A 62 2.52 -8.16 -3.59
C GLY A 62 2.01 -7.25 -4.69
N PRO A 63 1.65 -7.83 -5.85
CA PRO A 63 1.05 -7.07 -6.93
C PRO A 63 -0.30 -6.47 -6.54
N ALA A 64 -0.56 -5.24 -6.93
CA ALA A 64 -1.85 -4.60 -6.79
C ALA A 64 -2.91 -5.28 -7.66
N LEU A 65 -4.08 -5.55 -7.11
CA LEU A 65 -5.34 -5.73 -7.84
C LEU A 65 -6.24 -4.56 -7.47
N THR A 66 -6.48 -3.67 -8.42
CA THR A 66 -7.22 -2.43 -8.20
C THR A 66 -8.73 -2.61 -8.31
N ALA A 67 -9.47 -1.96 -7.41
CA ALA A 67 -10.92 -1.83 -7.46
C ALA A 67 -11.31 -0.37 -7.23
N ASN A 68 -12.07 0.22 -8.14
CA ASN A 68 -12.62 1.56 -7.97
C ASN A 68 -14.10 1.45 -7.59
N CYS A 69 -14.40 1.72 -6.35
CA CYS A 69 -15.75 1.59 -5.79
C CYS A 69 -16.56 2.88 -5.82
N GLY A 70 -15.88 4.03 -5.92
CA GLY A 70 -16.52 5.30 -5.64
C GLY A 70 -16.95 5.43 -4.17
N PRO A 71 -17.67 6.49 -3.80
CA PRO A 71 -18.05 6.73 -2.40
C PRO A 71 -19.16 5.78 -1.96
N ALA A 72 -19.04 5.25 -0.72
CA ALA A 72 -20.06 4.47 -0.02
C ALA A 72 -20.49 3.14 -0.67
N ASP A 73 -19.80 2.64 -1.69
CA ASP A 73 -20.13 1.40 -2.39
C ASP A 73 -18.96 0.42 -2.41
N ILE A 74 -19.22 -0.89 -2.38
CA ILE A 74 -18.19 -1.95 -2.38
C ILE A 74 -18.34 -2.96 -3.53
N LEU A 75 -19.20 -2.70 -4.52
CA LEU A 75 -19.45 -3.67 -5.60
C LEU A 75 -18.16 -4.04 -6.33
N ALA A 76 -17.30 -3.06 -6.64
CA ALA A 76 -16.02 -3.35 -7.32
C ALA A 76 -15.08 -4.19 -6.45
N THR A 77 -15.00 -3.95 -5.14
CA THR A 77 -14.23 -4.78 -4.21
C THR A 77 -14.75 -6.22 -4.19
N LEU A 78 -16.07 -6.42 -4.17
CA LEU A 78 -16.67 -7.76 -4.25
C LEU A 78 -16.39 -8.43 -5.58
N ALA A 79 -16.48 -7.69 -6.68
CA ALA A 79 -16.16 -8.21 -8.01
C ALA A 79 -14.67 -8.57 -8.17
N ALA A 80 -13.76 -7.81 -7.53
CA ALA A 80 -12.32 -8.06 -7.54
C ALA A 80 -11.97 -9.45 -7.00
N LEU A 81 -12.77 -10.03 -6.08
CA LEU A 81 -12.57 -11.37 -5.54
C LEU A 81 -12.40 -12.44 -6.63
N LYS A 82 -13.08 -12.29 -7.77
CA LYS A 82 -13.00 -13.20 -8.92
C LYS A 82 -11.63 -13.18 -9.59
N PHE A 83 -10.87 -12.11 -9.45
CA PHE A 83 -9.63 -11.87 -10.20
C PHE A 83 -8.39 -11.95 -9.31
N ILE A 84 -8.55 -12.14 -8.00
CA ILE A 84 -7.43 -12.32 -7.07
C ILE A 84 -6.60 -13.53 -7.48
N ARG A 85 -5.29 -13.32 -7.59
CA ARG A 85 -4.28 -14.39 -7.69
C ARG A 85 -3.53 -14.47 -6.38
N LYS A 86 -3.03 -15.64 -6.03
CA LYS A 86 -2.28 -15.84 -4.79
C LYS A 86 -1.14 -14.82 -4.65
N GLY A 87 -1.13 -14.11 -3.54
CA GLY A 87 -0.15 -13.09 -3.22
C GLY A 87 -0.51 -11.66 -3.66
N ASP A 88 -1.65 -11.44 -4.32
CA ASP A 88 -2.09 -10.09 -4.66
C ASP A 88 -2.47 -9.30 -3.41
N VAL A 89 -2.22 -7.99 -3.45
CA VAL A 89 -2.77 -7.02 -2.52
C VAL A 89 -3.96 -6.35 -3.20
N VAL A 90 -5.15 -6.50 -2.62
CA VAL A 90 -6.33 -5.81 -3.13
C VAL A 90 -6.25 -4.34 -2.72
N VAL A 91 -6.29 -3.43 -3.69
CA VAL A 91 -6.26 -1.98 -3.48
C VAL A 91 -7.59 -1.39 -3.92
N SER A 92 -8.39 -0.94 -2.96
CA SER A 92 -9.75 -0.46 -3.19
C SER A 92 -9.86 1.02 -2.93
N ALA A 93 -10.05 1.82 -4.00
CA ALA A 93 -10.34 3.23 -3.88
C ALA A 93 -11.81 3.42 -3.50
N PHE A 94 -12.02 4.07 -2.36
CA PHE A 94 -13.33 4.37 -1.78
C PHE A 94 -13.68 5.86 -1.88
N ALA A 95 -12.94 6.57 -2.75
CA ALA A 95 -13.02 8.03 -2.94
C ALA A 95 -12.83 8.81 -1.62
N ALA A 96 -11.96 8.31 -0.73
CA ALA A 96 -11.72 8.85 0.61
C ALA A 96 -13.01 9.01 1.46
N HIS A 97 -14.08 8.25 1.13
CA HIS A 97 -15.35 8.32 1.86
C HIS A 97 -15.21 7.73 3.26
N GLN A 98 -15.62 8.48 4.29
CA GLN A 98 -15.46 8.10 5.69
C GLN A 98 -16.80 7.75 6.38
N GLY A 99 -17.92 7.84 5.67
CA GLY A 99 -19.26 7.68 6.24
C GLY A 99 -19.69 6.23 6.46
N CYS A 100 -19.05 5.26 5.80
CA CYS A 100 -19.32 3.84 5.98
C CYS A 100 -18.08 2.99 5.66
N ALA A 101 -18.12 1.70 5.98
CA ALA A 101 -17.00 0.80 5.87
C ALA A 101 -16.75 0.34 4.42
N ALA A 102 -15.50 0.40 3.97
CA ALA A 102 -15.06 -0.15 2.68
C ALA A 102 -14.96 -1.70 2.70
N ALA A 103 -14.83 -2.30 3.88
CA ALA A 103 -14.83 -3.76 4.08
C ALA A 103 -15.12 -4.09 5.55
N GLY A 104 -15.41 -5.36 5.81
CA GLY A 104 -15.47 -5.96 7.13
C GLY A 104 -14.88 -7.37 7.11
N ASP A 105 -15.08 -8.12 8.21
CA ASP A 105 -14.53 -9.46 8.41
C ASP A 105 -14.89 -10.46 7.29
N ARG A 106 -16.13 -10.42 6.81
CA ARG A 106 -16.59 -11.32 5.73
C ARG A 106 -15.88 -11.04 4.40
N VAL A 107 -15.70 -9.76 4.05
CA VAL A 107 -15.04 -9.37 2.80
C VAL A 107 -13.55 -9.71 2.87
N THR A 108 -12.88 -9.39 3.97
CA THR A 108 -11.46 -9.75 4.18
C THR A 108 -11.27 -11.28 4.27
N GLY A 109 -12.23 -12.00 4.84
CA GLY A 109 -12.25 -13.47 4.84
C GLY A 109 -12.36 -14.06 3.43
N MET A 110 -13.23 -13.52 2.58
CA MET A 110 -13.31 -13.90 1.17
C MET A 110 -12.02 -13.58 0.41
N MET A 111 -11.41 -12.41 0.63
CA MET A 111 -10.11 -12.06 0.04
C MET A 111 -9.03 -13.09 0.41
N LYS A 112 -8.94 -13.44 1.70
CA LYS A 112 -8.00 -14.46 2.19
C LYS A 112 -8.24 -15.82 1.55
N ASN A 113 -9.49 -16.25 1.44
CA ASN A 113 -9.86 -17.51 0.79
C ASN A 113 -9.48 -17.54 -0.70
N CYS A 114 -9.51 -16.38 -1.38
CA CYS A 114 -9.03 -16.22 -2.75
C CYS A 114 -7.50 -16.15 -2.84
N GLY A 115 -6.78 -16.05 -1.72
CA GLY A 115 -5.31 -16.01 -1.68
C GLY A 115 -4.70 -14.63 -1.69
N ALA A 116 -5.46 -13.57 -1.39
CA ALA A 116 -4.91 -12.23 -1.19
C ALA A 116 -3.87 -12.23 -0.06
N ALA A 117 -2.82 -11.42 -0.22
CA ALA A 117 -1.79 -11.20 0.78
C ALA A 117 -2.14 -10.03 1.73
N GLY A 118 -2.97 -9.09 1.29
CA GLY A 118 -3.38 -7.93 2.07
C GLY A 118 -4.50 -7.12 1.40
N PHE A 119 -4.99 -6.14 2.13
CA PHE A 119 -6.03 -5.20 1.68
C PHE A 119 -5.65 -3.77 2.03
N VAL A 120 -5.76 -2.86 1.07
CA VAL A 120 -5.49 -1.43 1.21
C VAL A 120 -6.70 -0.63 0.73
N THR A 121 -7.15 0.35 1.52
CA THR A 121 -8.27 1.23 1.15
C THR A 121 -8.12 2.62 1.78
N ASP A 122 -8.63 3.64 1.11
CA ASP A 122 -8.77 5.02 1.60
C ASP A 122 -10.10 5.28 2.33
N GLY A 123 -10.82 4.21 2.64
CA GLY A 123 -11.99 4.21 3.51
C GLY A 123 -11.73 3.56 4.86
N PRO A 124 -12.62 3.73 5.86
CA PRO A 124 -12.59 2.96 7.10
C PRO A 124 -13.05 1.52 6.86
N VAL A 125 -12.80 0.65 7.85
CA VAL A 125 -13.32 -0.72 7.88
C VAL A 125 -14.20 -0.94 9.10
N ARG A 126 -14.84 -2.10 9.22
CA ARG A 126 -15.63 -2.51 10.40
C ARG A 126 -15.24 -3.91 10.85
N ASP A 127 -15.84 -4.36 11.96
CA ASP A 127 -15.68 -5.73 12.48
C ASP A 127 -14.21 -6.06 12.85
N TYR A 128 -13.54 -5.13 13.57
CA TYR A 128 -12.12 -5.22 13.93
C TYR A 128 -11.71 -6.61 14.44
N ALA A 129 -12.41 -7.12 15.45
CA ALA A 129 -12.09 -8.43 16.06
C ALA A 129 -12.20 -9.57 15.03
N GLY A 130 -13.21 -9.54 14.15
CA GLY A 130 -13.39 -10.52 13.09
C GLY A 130 -12.28 -10.43 12.04
N ILE A 131 -11.82 -9.22 11.67
CA ILE A 131 -10.67 -9.07 10.75
C ILE A 131 -9.38 -9.62 11.38
N VAL A 132 -9.17 -9.39 12.68
CA VAL A 132 -8.03 -9.96 13.41
C VAL A 132 -8.09 -11.49 13.40
N GLU A 133 -9.26 -12.09 13.64
CA GLU A 133 -9.45 -13.55 13.57
C GLU A 133 -9.22 -14.09 12.15
N VAL A 134 -9.68 -13.38 11.11
CA VAL A 134 -9.38 -13.69 9.71
C VAL A 134 -7.87 -13.67 9.48
N GLY A 135 -7.15 -12.70 10.06
CA GLY A 135 -5.70 -12.57 9.95
C GLY A 135 -5.22 -12.14 8.56
N LEU A 136 -6.03 -11.43 7.78
CA LEU A 136 -5.58 -10.73 6.57
C LEU A 136 -5.04 -9.35 6.97
N PRO A 137 -3.81 -8.98 6.58
CA PRO A 137 -3.30 -7.63 6.79
C PRO A 137 -4.16 -6.57 6.10
N VAL A 138 -4.48 -5.48 6.81
CA VAL A 138 -5.33 -4.39 6.32
C VAL A 138 -4.70 -3.04 6.62
N TRP A 139 -4.68 -2.15 5.63
CA TRP A 139 -4.37 -0.72 5.75
C TRP A 139 -5.60 0.08 5.35
N CYS A 140 -6.05 0.96 6.23
CA CYS A 140 -7.30 1.72 6.08
C CYS A 140 -7.23 3.04 6.83
N THR A 141 -8.27 3.86 6.76
CA THR A 141 -8.32 5.17 7.44
C THR A 141 -8.92 5.12 8.85
N GLY A 142 -9.36 3.96 9.32
CA GLY A 142 -9.94 3.81 10.66
C GLY A 142 -11.10 2.83 10.72
N LEU A 143 -11.96 3.00 11.71
CA LEU A 143 -13.10 2.12 12.00
C LEU A 143 -14.43 2.87 11.96
N THR A 144 -15.48 2.23 11.43
CA THR A 144 -16.86 2.71 11.48
C THR A 144 -17.81 1.51 11.48
N PRO A 145 -18.95 1.53 12.21
CA PRO A 145 -19.92 0.45 12.16
C PRO A 145 -20.87 0.51 10.97
N ALA A 146 -20.87 1.63 10.22
CA ALA A 146 -21.82 1.86 9.15
C ALA A 146 -21.60 0.93 7.95
N SER A 147 -22.68 0.44 7.35
CA SER A 147 -22.64 -0.46 6.20
C SER A 147 -22.56 0.29 4.88
N PRO A 148 -21.78 -0.20 3.92
CA PRO A 148 -21.76 0.34 2.57
C PRO A 148 -22.94 -0.19 1.73
N TYR A 149 -23.11 0.42 0.56
CA TYR A 149 -23.92 -0.14 -0.54
C TYR A 149 -23.07 -1.14 -1.37
N SER A 150 -23.73 -1.87 -2.28
CA SER A 150 -23.09 -2.76 -3.24
C SER A 150 -23.84 -2.74 -4.58
N SER A 151 -24.15 -1.55 -5.04
CA SER A 151 -24.99 -1.29 -6.22
C SER A 151 -24.19 -0.79 -7.43
N GLY A 152 -22.96 -0.30 -7.18
CA GLY A 152 -22.14 0.35 -8.20
C GLY A 152 -22.61 1.78 -8.55
N PRO A 153 -22.07 2.37 -9.62
CA PRO A 153 -21.13 1.75 -10.55
C PRO A 153 -19.74 1.56 -9.95
N GLY A 154 -18.95 0.62 -10.53
CA GLY A 154 -17.59 0.38 -10.12
C GLY A 154 -16.74 -0.23 -11.22
N SER A 155 -15.42 -0.33 -10.98
CA SER A 155 -14.51 -0.96 -11.93
C SER A 155 -13.38 -1.74 -11.27
N VAL A 156 -12.88 -2.78 -11.96
CA VAL A 156 -11.79 -3.64 -11.50
C VAL A 156 -10.69 -3.70 -12.56
N GLY A 157 -9.44 -3.60 -12.11
CA GLY A 157 -8.27 -3.75 -12.97
C GLY A 157 -7.89 -2.49 -13.76
N PHE A 158 -8.55 -1.37 -13.54
CA PHE A 158 -8.20 -0.07 -14.11
C PHE A 158 -7.34 0.75 -13.14
N PRO A 159 -6.62 1.78 -13.62
CA PRO A 159 -5.94 2.73 -12.74
C PRO A 159 -6.91 3.39 -11.76
N ILE A 160 -6.46 3.60 -10.54
CA ILE A 160 -7.22 4.26 -9.47
C ILE A 160 -6.39 5.36 -8.83
N GLN A 161 -7.07 6.35 -8.23
CA GLN A 161 -6.44 7.34 -7.36
C GLN A 161 -6.74 6.97 -5.90
N ILE A 162 -5.70 6.81 -5.10
CA ILE A 162 -5.82 6.44 -3.69
C ILE A 162 -4.63 7.00 -2.89
N GLY A 163 -4.90 7.66 -1.77
CA GLY A 163 -3.84 8.18 -0.91
C GLY A 163 -2.84 9.09 -1.62
N ASP A 164 -3.32 9.98 -2.49
CA ASP A 164 -2.54 10.93 -3.28
C ASP A 164 -1.61 10.28 -4.34
N GLN A 165 -1.79 8.99 -4.63
CA GLN A 165 -1.04 8.25 -5.65
C GLN A 165 -1.97 7.65 -6.69
N GLU A 166 -1.49 7.52 -7.93
CA GLU A 166 -2.10 6.63 -8.91
C GLU A 166 -1.57 5.22 -8.71
N VAL A 167 -2.48 4.23 -8.74
CA VAL A 167 -2.14 2.81 -8.64
C VAL A 167 -2.77 2.05 -9.80
N GLU A 168 -1.96 1.30 -10.52
CA GLU A 168 -2.42 0.39 -11.58
C GLU A 168 -2.38 -1.06 -11.11
N THR A 169 -3.26 -1.89 -11.68
CA THR A 169 -3.15 -3.34 -11.46
C THR A 169 -1.83 -3.86 -12.02
N GLY A 170 -1.05 -4.51 -11.15
CA GLY A 170 0.30 -5.01 -11.46
C GLY A 170 1.42 -4.18 -10.85
N ASP A 171 1.16 -2.98 -10.36
CA ASP A 171 2.12 -2.26 -9.52
C ASP A 171 2.49 -3.09 -8.29
N MET A 172 3.69 -2.92 -7.75
CA MET A 172 4.03 -3.55 -6.48
C MET A 172 3.56 -2.69 -5.31
N ILE A 173 2.83 -3.32 -4.41
CA ILE A 173 2.47 -2.74 -3.11
C ILE A 173 3.40 -3.34 -2.07
N ILE A 174 4.10 -2.48 -1.36
CA ILE A 174 4.88 -2.81 -0.18
C ILE A 174 4.27 -2.05 0.99
N ALA A 175 3.92 -2.77 2.04
CA ALA A 175 3.28 -2.15 3.19
C ALA A 175 3.79 -2.76 4.48
N ASP A 176 3.99 -1.92 5.48
CA ASP A 176 4.40 -2.29 6.83
C ASP A 176 3.73 -1.38 7.88
N ARG A 177 4.37 -1.24 9.04
CA ARG A 177 3.86 -0.42 10.14
C ARG A 177 3.87 1.08 9.83
N ASP A 178 4.77 1.53 8.97
CA ASP A 178 4.95 2.94 8.65
C ASP A 178 3.95 3.40 7.58
N GLY A 179 3.38 2.45 6.82
CA GLY A 179 2.36 2.73 5.82
C GLY A 179 2.41 1.85 4.60
N VAL A 180 2.07 2.43 3.45
CA VAL A 180 1.97 1.74 2.16
C VAL A 180 2.76 2.50 1.11
N VAL A 181 3.55 1.78 0.31
CA VAL A 181 4.31 2.32 -0.82
C VAL A 181 3.90 1.58 -2.10
N VAL A 182 3.77 2.34 -3.17
CA VAL A 182 3.48 1.85 -4.52
C VAL A 182 4.73 1.98 -5.37
N VAL A 183 5.14 0.88 -6.00
CA VAL A 183 6.17 0.87 -7.03
C VAL A 183 5.48 0.63 -8.37
N PRO A 184 5.44 1.62 -9.28
CA PRO A 184 4.85 1.46 -10.60
C PRO A 184 5.47 0.28 -11.34
N PHE A 185 4.64 -0.49 -12.04
CA PHE A 185 5.07 -1.71 -12.76
C PHE A 185 6.31 -1.46 -13.63
N GLU A 186 6.33 -0.36 -14.35
CA GLU A 186 7.42 0.02 -15.27
C GLU A 186 8.73 0.37 -14.54
N ARG A 187 8.67 0.65 -13.23
CA ARG A 187 9.82 1.04 -12.41
C ARG A 187 10.34 -0.08 -11.51
N ILE A 188 9.75 -1.27 -11.55
CA ILE A 188 10.11 -2.39 -10.67
C ILE A 188 11.60 -2.70 -10.76
N ASP A 189 12.14 -2.91 -11.97
CA ASP A 189 13.55 -3.30 -12.14
C ASP A 189 14.52 -2.18 -11.74
N GLU A 190 14.20 -0.93 -12.07
CA GLU A 190 14.96 0.25 -11.63
C GLU A 190 14.98 0.35 -10.11
N THR A 191 13.80 0.17 -9.47
CA THR A 191 13.67 0.24 -8.02
C THR A 191 14.46 -0.88 -7.34
N LEU A 192 14.39 -2.10 -7.85
CA LEU A 192 15.18 -3.23 -7.31
C LEU A 192 16.68 -2.97 -7.40
N ALA A 193 17.17 -2.41 -8.52
CA ALA A 193 18.58 -2.03 -8.66
C ALA A 193 18.99 -0.91 -7.68
N SER A 194 18.09 0.03 -7.39
CA SER A 194 18.31 1.09 -6.40
C SER A 194 18.27 0.56 -4.97
N LEU A 195 17.39 -0.40 -4.67
CA LEU A 195 17.27 -1.02 -3.34
C LEU A 195 18.57 -1.68 -2.86
N GLU A 196 19.35 -2.28 -3.75
CA GLU A 196 20.63 -2.87 -3.33
C GLU A 196 21.58 -1.80 -2.78
N ARG A 197 21.66 -0.64 -3.43
CA ARG A 197 22.47 0.50 -2.98
C ARG A 197 21.95 1.09 -1.66
N VAL A 198 20.62 1.18 -1.52
CA VAL A 198 19.99 1.65 -0.27
C VAL A 198 20.34 0.71 0.88
N LYS A 199 20.18 -0.61 0.69
CA LYS A 199 20.51 -1.62 1.72
C LYS A 199 21.98 -1.56 2.15
N GLU A 200 22.90 -1.40 1.21
CA GLU A 200 24.34 -1.28 1.51
C GLU A 200 24.63 -0.02 2.34
N ALA A 201 24.07 1.14 1.93
CA ALA A 201 24.24 2.40 2.64
C ALA A 201 23.66 2.37 4.07
N GLU A 202 22.45 1.78 4.22
CA GLU A 202 21.81 1.62 5.53
C GLU A 202 22.62 0.69 6.45
N GLN A 203 23.11 -0.44 5.94
CA GLN A 203 23.95 -1.35 6.71
C GLN A 203 25.25 -0.67 7.18
N GLU A 204 25.91 0.11 6.33
CA GLU A 204 27.09 0.87 6.71
C GLU A 204 26.78 1.91 7.80
N LEU A 205 25.69 2.66 7.62
CA LEU A 205 25.28 3.68 8.59
C LEU A 205 24.88 3.05 9.94
N ASP A 206 24.12 1.96 9.92
CA ASP A 206 23.71 1.22 11.10
C ASP A 206 24.94 0.73 11.89
N ALA A 207 25.94 0.19 11.22
CA ALA A 207 27.19 -0.25 11.86
C ALA A 207 27.92 0.92 12.52
N ARG A 208 28.01 2.07 11.86
CA ARG A 208 28.63 3.28 12.42
C ARG A 208 27.85 3.85 13.61
N VAL A 209 26.52 3.82 13.54
CA VAL A 209 25.65 4.24 14.67
C VAL A 209 25.84 3.30 15.85
N ALA A 210 25.90 1.98 15.62
CA ALA A 210 26.16 1.00 16.67
C ALA A 210 27.56 1.18 17.30
N ASP A 211 28.56 1.62 16.52
CA ASP A 211 29.90 1.96 17.00
C ASP A 211 30.01 3.35 17.65
N GLY A 212 28.89 4.03 17.80
CA GLY A 212 28.81 5.31 18.55
C GLY A 212 28.89 6.57 17.73
N LEU A 213 28.58 6.52 16.43
CA LEU A 213 28.44 7.72 15.59
C LEU A 213 27.41 8.69 16.22
N LYS A 214 27.84 9.92 16.49
CA LYS A 214 26.98 10.95 17.12
C LYS A 214 26.43 11.94 16.13
N ILE A 215 27.13 12.18 15.05
CA ILE A 215 26.77 13.15 14.02
C ILE A 215 27.34 12.69 12.67
N PRO A 216 26.60 12.77 11.57
CA PRO A 216 27.13 12.45 10.24
C PRO A 216 28.33 13.34 9.87
N ASP A 217 29.33 12.76 9.19
CA ASP A 217 30.57 13.49 8.83
C ASP A 217 30.26 14.75 7.99
N SER A 218 29.33 14.66 7.04
CA SER A 218 28.89 15.79 6.22
C SER A 218 28.32 16.95 7.04
N VAL A 219 27.63 16.64 8.16
CA VAL A 219 27.10 17.65 9.07
C VAL A 219 28.22 18.21 9.93
N ALA A 220 29.16 17.39 10.40
CA ALA A 220 30.33 17.86 11.14
C ALA A 220 31.18 18.81 10.31
N GLU A 221 31.44 18.47 9.04
CA GLU A 221 32.16 19.33 8.09
C GLU A 221 31.42 20.65 7.84
N LEU A 222 30.08 20.59 7.64
CA LEU A 222 29.27 21.79 7.45
C LEU A 222 29.33 22.72 8.66
N LEU A 223 29.25 22.16 9.88
CA LEU A 223 29.33 22.93 11.13
C LEU A 223 30.69 23.62 11.32
N GLY A 224 31.78 23.03 10.81
CA GLY A 224 33.12 23.60 10.83
C GLY A 224 33.42 24.59 9.68
N SER A 225 32.50 24.79 8.75
CA SER A 225 32.69 25.57 7.52
C SER A 225 32.23 27.03 7.69
N ASP A 226 32.64 27.88 6.74
CA ASP A 226 32.21 29.28 6.62
C ASP A 226 30.72 29.45 6.22
N LYS A 227 30.07 28.35 5.86
CA LYS A 227 28.63 28.29 5.55
C LYS A 227 27.76 28.25 6.81
N THR A 228 28.36 27.96 7.97
CA THR A 228 27.65 27.92 9.27
C THR A 228 27.89 29.18 10.06
N ARG A 229 26.82 29.83 10.57
CA ARG A 229 26.90 30.92 11.52
C ARG A 229 26.28 30.52 12.86
N VAL A 230 27.04 30.70 13.93
CA VAL A 230 26.54 30.52 15.30
C VAL A 230 26.16 31.89 15.84
N TYR A 231 24.91 32.02 16.31
CA TYR A 231 24.40 33.20 16.97
C TYR A 231 24.40 32.96 18.49
N SER A 232 24.99 33.86 19.25
CA SER A 232 25.05 33.82 20.71
C SER A 232 24.01 34.77 21.34
#